data_5476199bcc629b47f416dc556fe1b289
#
_entry.id   5476199bcc629b47f416dc556fe1b289
#
_cell.length_a   1.000
_cell.length_b   1.000
_cell.length_c   1.000
_cell.angle_alpha   90.00
_cell.angle_beta   90.00
_cell.angle_gamma   90.00
#
_symmetry.space_group_name_H-M   'P 1'
#
loop_
_entity.id
_entity.type
_entity.pdbx_description
1 polymer ?
#
loop_
_entity_poly.entity_id
_entity_poly.type
_entity_poly.pdbx_seq_one_letter_code
_entity_poly.pdbx_strand_id
1 'polypeptide(L)'
;LQIDDDLPNHFFINVNEDDIKEIDDYAAKSKVSSAGWYSMTRARITSINNEFITEDQREAHRAYDRELNLSWSEDLPAGNEVSSGSWWKVDNSESAASLKGDIAPVSVEHDLAGERGLKLGDVITFSVGGLSFDAEVSNARILDWEKMTPNFYFLFPEGALKGFPRTSMTSMYI
;
A
#
# COMPACT_ATOMS: atom_id res chain seq x y z
N LEU A 1 15.51 11.86 26.77
CA LEU A 1 14.61 11.25 25.80
C LEU A 1 13.67 10.33 26.55
N GLN A 2 12.45 10.80 26.78
CA GLN A 2 11.36 9.95 27.29
C GLN A 2 10.86 9.16 26.08
N ILE A 3 11.11 7.87 26.09
CA ILE A 3 10.44 6.94 25.16
C ILE A 3 9.03 6.83 25.69
N ASP A 4 8.05 7.16 24.86
CA ASP A 4 6.64 6.94 25.20
C ASP A 4 6.44 5.44 25.46
N ASP A 5 6.09 5.09 26.67
CA ASP A 5 5.84 3.70 27.10
C ASP A 5 4.63 3.05 26.38
N ASP A 6 3.91 3.82 25.55
CA ASP A 6 2.74 3.39 24.78
C ASP A 6 3.05 3.01 23.32
N LEU A 7 4.33 2.92 22.92
CA LEU A 7 4.69 2.51 21.56
C LEU A 7 4.59 1.00 21.38
N PRO A 8 3.99 0.53 20.27
CA PRO A 8 3.95 -0.89 19.95
C PRO A 8 5.34 -1.49 19.92
N ASN A 9 5.53 -2.63 20.57
CA ASN A 9 6.81 -3.31 20.68
C ASN A 9 6.85 -4.67 19.97
N HIS A 10 5.68 -5.14 19.46
CA HIS A 10 5.56 -6.38 18.70
C HIS A 10 4.86 -6.14 17.38
N PHE A 11 5.36 -6.76 16.31
CA PHE A 11 4.78 -6.69 14.97
C PHE A 11 4.39 -8.09 14.52
N PHE A 12 3.14 -8.25 14.12
CA PHE A 12 2.61 -9.45 13.48
C PHE A 12 2.49 -9.15 11.98
N ILE A 13 3.13 -9.95 11.17
CA ILE A 13 3.17 -9.80 9.71
C ILE A 13 2.71 -11.09 9.02
N ASN A 14 2.23 -10.98 7.80
CA ASN A 14 1.75 -12.11 7.00
C ASN A 14 0.61 -12.89 7.67
N VAL A 15 -0.26 -12.19 8.36
CA VAL A 15 -1.44 -12.78 8.98
C VAL A 15 -2.53 -12.96 7.93
N ASN A 16 -3.12 -14.16 7.87
CA ASN A 16 -4.28 -14.40 7.02
C ASN A 16 -5.53 -13.73 7.61
N GLU A 17 -6.45 -13.33 6.74
CA GLU A 17 -7.69 -12.68 7.20
C GLU A 17 -8.50 -13.56 8.15
N ASP A 18 -8.49 -14.88 7.94
CA ASP A 18 -9.20 -15.83 8.77
C ASP A 18 -8.66 -15.92 10.21
N ASP A 19 -7.37 -15.60 10.39
CA ASP A 19 -6.70 -15.66 11.70
C ASP A 19 -6.83 -14.35 12.50
N ILE A 20 -7.22 -13.25 11.86
CA ILE A 20 -7.33 -11.91 12.48
C ILE A 20 -8.24 -11.96 13.71
N LYS A 21 -9.42 -12.57 13.55
CA LYS A 21 -10.40 -12.63 14.63
C LYS A 21 -9.89 -13.38 15.85
N GLU A 22 -9.18 -14.49 15.64
CA GLU A 22 -8.61 -15.29 16.74
C GLU A 22 -7.53 -14.49 17.48
N ILE A 23 -6.69 -13.78 16.74
CA ILE A 23 -5.63 -12.92 17.31
C ILE A 23 -6.25 -11.76 18.10
N ASP A 24 -7.28 -11.10 17.57
CA ASP A 24 -7.98 -10.01 18.27
C ASP A 24 -8.67 -10.51 19.55
N ASP A 25 -9.32 -11.67 19.49
CA ASP A 25 -9.97 -12.28 20.65
C ASP A 25 -8.94 -12.63 21.75
N TYR A 26 -7.74 -13.09 21.35
CA TYR A 26 -6.65 -13.37 22.28
C TYR A 26 -6.07 -12.11 22.88
N ALA A 27 -5.82 -11.08 22.06
CA ALA A 27 -5.32 -9.78 22.51
C ALA A 27 -6.27 -9.13 23.53
N ALA A 28 -7.57 -9.16 23.25
CA ALA A 28 -8.60 -8.63 24.16
C ALA A 28 -8.61 -9.35 25.50
N LYS A 29 -8.50 -10.69 25.51
CA LYS A 29 -8.43 -11.50 26.75
C LYS A 29 -7.16 -11.20 27.55
N SER A 30 -6.07 -10.94 26.87
CA SER A 30 -4.76 -10.67 27.46
C SER A 30 -4.54 -9.19 27.81
N LYS A 31 -5.54 -8.33 27.56
CA LYS A 31 -5.48 -6.87 27.73
C LYS A 31 -4.36 -6.21 26.92
N VAL A 32 -4.03 -6.78 25.77
CA VAL A 32 -3.07 -6.26 24.82
C VAL A 32 -3.80 -5.29 23.88
N SER A 33 -3.23 -4.11 23.65
CA SER A 33 -3.76 -3.15 22.68
C SER A 33 -3.12 -3.34 21.31
N SER A 34 -3.94 -3.25 20.26
CA SER A 34 -3.51 -3.33 18.86
C SER A 34 -3.66 -1.96 18.20
N ALA A 35 -2.74 -1.60 17.32
CA ALA A 35 -2.81 -0.37 16.52
C ALA A 35 -3.79 -0.48 15.33
N GLY A 36 -4.48 -1.61 15.20
CA GLY A 36 -5.33 -1.92 14.06
C GLY A 36 -4.63 -2.78 13.01
N TRP A 37 -5.42 -3.29 12.08
CA TRP A 37 -4.95 -4.16 11.01
C TRP A 37 -4.73 -3.39 9.72
N TYR A 38 -3.62 -3.69 9.05
CA TYR A 38 -3.27 -3.14 7.76
C TYR A 38 -3.18 -4.29 6.76
N SER A 39 -4.12 -4.34 5.84
CA SER A 39 -4.14 -5.37 4.80
C SER A 39 -3.32 -4.94 3.60
N MET A 40 -2.68 -5.90 2.95
CA MET A 40 -1.80 -5.67 1.82
C MET A 40 -1.81 -6.83 0.84
N THR A 41 -1.43 -6.53 -0.39
CA THR A 41 -1.17 -7.50 -1.45
C THR A 41 0.28 -7.38 -1.89
N ARG A 42 0.98 -8.49 -2.02
CA ARG A 42 2.36 -8.50 -2.53
C ARG A 42 2.38 -8.54 -4.04
N ALA A 43 3.14 -7.65 -4.63
CA ALA A 43 3.25 -7.53 -6.07
C ALA A 43 4.68 -7.17 -6.50
N ARG A 44 4.97 -7.40 -7.77
CA ARG A 44 6.19 -6.93 -8.45
C ARG A 44 5.82 -5.98 -9.57
N ILE A 45 6.62 -4.95 -9.78
CA ILE A 45 6.51 -4.11 -10.97
C ILE A 45 7.17 -4.86 -12.12
N THR A 46 6.45 -5.03 -13.22
CA THR A 46 6.95 -5.72 -14.41
C THR A 46 7.22 -4.79 -15.60
N SER A 47 6.42 -3.73 -15.73
CA SER A 47 6.62 -2.73 -16.79
C SER A 47 6.10 -1.35 -16.36
N ILE A 48 6.59 -0.31 -17.02
CA ILE A 48 6.11 1.06 -16.93
C ILE A 48 5.87 1.54 -18.35
N ASN A 49 4.68 2.07 -18.63
CA ASN A 49 4.26 2.53 -19.97
C ASN A 49 4.50 1.46 -21.07
N ASN A 50 4.21 0.20 -20.75
CA ASN A 50 4.45 -0.99 -21.61
C ASN A 50 5.94 -1.29 -21.91
N GLU A 51 6.87 -0.62 -21.26
CA GLU A 51 8.29 -0.96 -21.32
C GLU A 51 8.66 -1.86 -20.14
N PHE A 52 9.13 -3.07 -20.43
CA PHE A 52 9.55 -4.00 -19.38
C PHE A 52 10.75 -3.47 -18.61
N ILE A 53 10.74 -3.68 -17.30
CA ILE A 53 11.87 -3.36 -16.43
C ILE A 53 13.05 -4.24 -16.82
N THR A 54 14.15 -3.61 -17.22
CA THR A 54 15.39 -4.32 -17.60
C THR A 54 16.14 -4.85 -16.38
N GLU A 55 17.04 -5.80 -16.59
CA GLU A 55 17.89 -6.33 -15.51
C GLU A 55 18.75 -5.24 -14.88
N ASP A 56 19.34 -4.36 -15.69
CA ASP A 56 20.11 -3.22 -15.17
C ASP A 56 19.28 -2.30 -14.28
N GLN A 57 18.01 -2.07 -14.63
CA GLN A 57 17.09 -1.30 -13.80
C GLN A 57 16.74 -2.01 -12.49
N ARG A 58 16.62 -3.34 -12.51
CA ARG A 58 16.38 -4.15 -11.31
C ARG A 58 17.58 -4.09 -10.37
N GLU A 59 18.78 -4.26 -10.88
CA GLU A 59 20.02 -4.16 -10.11
C GLU A 59 20.25 -2.77 -9.53
N ALA A 60 19.97 -1.72 -10.32
CA ALA A 60 20.13 -0.34 -9.88
C ALA A 60 19.12 0.06 -8.79
N HIS A 61 17.97 -0.62 -8.74
CA HIS A 61 16.84 -0.17 -7.93
C HIS A 61 16.11 -1.33 -7.25
N ARG A 62 16.33 -1.48 -5.97
CA ARG A 62 15.72 -2.53 -5.14
C ARG A 62 14.20 -2.61 -5.22
N ALA A 63 13.52 -1.49 -5.51
CA ALA A 63 12.07 -1.48 -5.65
C ALA A 63 11.58 -2.29 -6.87
N TYR A 64 12.41 -2.49 -7.88
CA TYR A 64 12.09 -3.33 -9.03
C TYR A 64 12.52 -4.79 -8.86
N ASP A 65 13.47 -5.05 -7.99
CA ASP A 65 14.01 -6.39 -7.78
C ASP A 65 13.18 -7.24 -6.81
N ARG A 66 12.45 -6.62 -5.90
CA ARG A 66 11.72 -7.32 -4.83
C ARG A 66 10.21 -7.15 -4.93
N GLU A 67 9.50 -7.99 -4.18
CA GLU A 67 8.09 -7.80 -3.94
C GLU A 67 7.84 -6.54 -3.11
N LEU A 68 6.81 -5.80 -3.52
CA LEU A 68 6.31 -4.61 -2.86
C LEU A 68 5.00 -4.93 -2.18
N ASN A 69 4.73 -4.26 -1.06
CA ASN A 69 3.45 -4.30 -0.41
C ASN A 69 2.56 -3.22 -0.99
N LEU A 70 1.49 -3.63 -1.66
CA LEU A 70 0.42 -2.74 -2.11
C LEU A 70 -0.68 -2.73 -1.07
N SER A 71 -1.23 -1.56 -0.78
CA SER A 71 -2.37 -1.43 0.11
C SER A 71 -3.42 -0.52 -0.50
N TRP A 72 -4.48 -0.26 0.22
CA TRP A 72 -5.60 0.56 -0.23
C TRP A 72 -6.12 1.41 0.91
N SER A 73 -6.71 2.52 0.56
CA SER A 73 -7.35 3.43 1.50
C SER A 73 -8.39 4.26 0.77
N GLU A 74 -9.55 4.42 1.38
CA GLU A 74 -10.59 5.33 0.89
C GLU A 74 -10.18 6.78 1.09
N ASP A 75 -9.75 7.09 2.30
CA ASP A 75 -9.29 8.41 2.69
C ASP A 75 -7.76 8.52 2.59
N LEU A 76 -7.28 9.76 2.42
CA LEU A 76 -5.86 10.05 2.52
C LEU A 76 -5.38 9.71 3.95
N PRO A 77 -4.41 8.81 4.12
CA PRO A 77 -3.93 8.42 5.44
C PRO A 77 -3.43 9.61 6.25
N ALA A 78 -3.67 9.59 7.56
CA ALA A 78 -3.20 10.62 8.46
C ALA A 78 -1.69 10.84 8.37
N GLY A 79 -1.24 12.09 8.27
CA GLY A 79 0.16 12.45 8.10
C GLY A 79 0.67 12.34 6.67
N ASN A 80 -0.18 11.97 5.71
CA ASN A 80 0.16 12.04 4.30
C ASN A 80 -0.34 13.35 3.69
N GLU A 81 0.39 13.88 2.72
CA GLU A 81 0.05 15.08 1.97
C GLU A 81 0.20 14.81 0.47
N VAL A 82 -0.82 15.17 -0.32
CA VAL A 82 -0.73 15.06 -1.78
C VAL A 82 0.18 16.16 -2.31
N SER A 83 1.29 15.76 -2.94
CA SER A 83 2.28 16.68 -3.52
C SER A 83 2.02 17.02 -4.98
N SER A 84 1.35 16.13 -5.72
CA SER A 84 0.92 16.36 -7.11
C SER A 84 -0.30 15.49 -7.44
N GLY A 85 -1.10 15.95 -8.39
CA GLY A 85 -2.37 15.30 -8.74
C GLY A 85 -3.45 15.54 -7.69
N SER A 86 -4.41 14.62 -7.61
CA SER A 86 -5.51 14.69 -6.65
C SER A 86 -5.78 13.33 -6.05
N TRP A 87 -6.11 13.31 -4.76
CA TRP A 87 -6.65 12.11 -4.14
C TRP A 87 -8.01 11.75 -4.75
N TRP A 88 -8.30 10.46 -4.87
CA TRP A 88 -9.61 10.03 -5.33
C TRP A 88 -10.70 10.47 -4.36
N LYS A 89 -11.85 10.83 -4.90
CA LYS A 89 -13.05 11.13 -4.12
C LYS A 89 -13.93 9.90 -4.14
N VAL A 90 -14.39 9.50 -2.97
CA VAL A 90 -15.46 8.53 -2.87
C VAL A 90 -16.76 9.28 -3.10
N ASP A 91 -17.24 9.28 -4.33
CA ASP A 91 -18.63 9.61 -4.58
C ASP A 91 -19.48 8.41 -4.14
N ASN A 92 -20.39 8.62 -3.21
CA ASN A 92 -21.32 7.61 -2.70
C ASN A 92 -22.29 7.05 -3.79
N SER A 93 -22.14 7.45 -5.03
CA SER A 93 -22.85 6.95 -6.19
C SER A 93 -21.96 6.02 -7.00
N GLU A 94 -22.07 4.71 -6.70
CA GLU A 94 -21.37 3.63 -7.38
C GLU A 94 -19.86 3.61 -7.12
N SER A 95 -19.49 2.70 -6.23
CA SER A 95 -18.15 2.20 -5.93
C SER A 95 -16.99 2.90 -6.66
N ALA A 96 -15.99 3.30 -5.93
CA ALA A 96 -14.68 3.78 -6.39
C ALA A 96 -13.97 2.87 -7.41
N ALA A 97 -14.59 1.80 -7.80
CA ALA A 97 -14.25 0.89 -8.88
C ALA A 97 -14.81 1.32 -10.25
N SER A 98 -15.24 2.54 -10.41
CA SER A 98 -15.35 3.11 -11.76
C SER A 98 -13.94 3.40 -12.28
N LEU A 99 -13.19 2.35 -12.40
CA LEU A 99 -12.01 2.28 -13.24
C LEU A 99 -12.46 2.71 -14.64
N LYS A 100 -11.96 3.81 -15.14
CA LYS A 100 -12.09 4.13 -16.57
C LYS A 100 -11.37 3.04 -17.36
N GLY A 101 -12.11 1.99 -17.71
CA GLY A 101 -11.53 0.77 -18.25
C GLY A 101 -10.92 -0.09 -17.11
N ASP A 102 -10.13 -1.07 -17.47
CA ASP A 102 -9.50 -2.02 -16.54
C ASP A 102 -8.25 -1.47 -15.81
N ILE A 103 -8.06 -0.15 -15.74
CA ILE A 103 -6.88 0.51 -15.17
C ILE A 103 -7.24 1.17 -13.84
N ALA A 104 -6.60 0.70 -12.76
CA ALA A 104 -6.79 1.25 -11.42
C ALA A 104 -5.99 2.56 -11.25
N PRO A 105 -6.53 3.60 -10.56
CA PRO A 105 -5.69 4.70 -10.13
C PRO A 105 -4.76 4.24 -9.01
N VAL A 106 -3.53 4.75 -9.00
CA VAL A 106 -2.56 4.48 -7.94
C VAL A 106 -1.94 5.77 -7.43
N SER A 107 -1.79 5.85 -6.13
CA SER A 107 -1.03 6.89 -5.44
C SER A 107 0.38 6.39 -5.17
N VAL A 108 1.38 7.18 -5.51
CA VAL A 108 2.80 6.83 -5.36
C VAL A 108 3.44 7.74 -4.32
N GLU A 109 4.33 7.20 -3.51
CA GLU A 109 5.15 7.99 -2.60
C GLU A 109 6.05 8.95 -3.40
N HIS A 110 6.18 10.20 -2.91
CA HIS A 110 6.79 11.32 -3.62
C HIS A 110 8.26 11.08 -4.00
N ASP A 111 9.07 10.64 -3.06
CA ASP A 111 10.50 10.45 -3.29
C ASP A 111 10.73 9.28 -4.25
N LEU A 112 9.97 8.20 -4.08
CA LEU A 112 10.01 7.06 -5.00
C LEU A 112 9.60 7.49 -6.41
N ALA A 113 8.54 8.28 -6.56
CA ALA A 113 8.11 8.80 -7.86
C ALA A 113 9.22 9.64 -8.51
N GLY A 114 9.86 10.52 -7.75
CA GLY A 114 10.99 11.35 -8.22
C GLY A 114 12.19 10.51 -8.63
N GLU A 115 12.61 9.57 -7.81
CA GLU A 115 13.75 8.69 -8.09
C GLU A 115 13.54 7.81 -9.32
N ARG A 116 12.30 7.44 -9.63
CA ARG A 116 11.92 6.60 -10.77
C ARG A 116 11.49 7.37 -12.00
N GLY A 117 11.38 8.69 -11.89
CA GLY A 117 10.87 9.54 -12.96
C GLY A 117 9.39 9.23 -13.30
N LEU A 118 8.62 8.73 -12.33
CA LEU A 118 7.19 8.49 -12.48
C LEU A 118 6.43 9.81 -12.48
N LYS A 119 5.53 9.95 -13.44
CA LYS A 119 4.71 11.14 -13.63
C LYS A 119 3.24 10.78 -13.58
N LEU A 120 2.41 11.78 -13.32
CA LEU A 120 0.95 11.62 -13.44
C LEU A 120 0.58 11.11 -14.84
N GLY A 121 -0.26 10.10 -14.89
CA GLY A 121 -0.67 9.44 -16.13
C GLY A 121 0.21 8.26 -16.57
N ASP A 122 1.37 8.06 -15.96
CA ASP A 122 2.16 6.87 -16.25
C ASP A 122 1.41 5.60 -15.82
N VAL A 123 1.52 4.55 -16.62
CA VAL A 123 0.89 3.26 -16.37
C VAL A 123 1.94 2.28 -15.87
N ILE A 124 1.72 1.78 -14.66
CA ILE A 124 2.55 0.77 -14.02
C ILE A 124 1.84 -0.58 -14.10
N THR A 125 2.51 -1.60 -14.62
CA THR A 125 2.02 -2.97 -14.60
C THR A 125 2.57 -3.70 -13.40
N PHE A 126 1.68 -4.20 -12.55
CA PHE A 126 1.99 -5.02 -11.39
C PHE A 126 1.68 -6.49 -11.68
N SER A 127 2.45 -7.38 -11.10
CA SER A 127 2.20 -8.83 -11.12
C SER A 127 2.03 -9.35 -9.69
N VAL A 128 0.94 -10.07 -9.46
CA VAL A 128 0.58 -10.73 -8.20
C VAL A 128 0.37 -12.21 -8.48
N GLY A 129 1.28 -13.07 -8.01
CA GLY A 129 1.14 -14.51 -8.17
C GLY A 129 0.97 -14.98 -9.62
N GLY A 130 1.58 -14.27 -10.58
CA GLY A 130 1.48 -14.58 -12.01
C GLY A 130 0.30 -13.91 -12.74
N LEU A 131 -0.59 -13.23 -12.03
CA LEU A 131 -1.63 -12.38 -12.61
C LEU A 131 -1.12 -10.94 -12.70
N SER A 132 -1.36 -10.27 -13.81
CA SER A 132 -0.95 -8.88 -14.02
C SER A 132 -2.15 -7.95 -14.11
N PHE A 133 -1.97 -6.72 -13.63
CA PHE A 133 -2.92 -5.63 -13.80
C PHE A 133 -2.18 -4.31 -13.98
N ASP A 134 -2.85 -3.37 -14.62
CA ASP A 134 -2.32 -2.04 -14.88
C ASP A 134 -2.90 -1.02 -13.90
N ALA A 135 -2.06 -0.06 -13.52
CA ALA A 135 -2.46 1.05 -12.68
C ALA A 135 -1.90 2.37 -13.22
N GLU A 136 -2.74 3.41 -13.24
CA GLU A 136 -2.34 4.75 -13.68
C GLU A 136 -1.98 5.62 -12.48
N VAL A 137 -0.83 6.27 -12.51
CA VAL A 137 -0.41 7.21 -11.48
C VAL A 137 -1.35 8.43 -11.47
N SER A 138 -2.19 8.52 -10.45
CA SER A 138 -3.18 9.59 -10.27
C SER A 138 -2.71 10.71 -9.36
N ASN A 139 -1.84 10.40 -8.44
CA ASN A 139 -1.22 11.37 -7.53
C ASN A 139 0.11 10.86 -6.95
N ALA A 140 0.90 11.78 -6.46
CA ALA A 140 2.03 11.49 -5.59
C ALA A 140 1.77 12.10 -4.20
N ARG A 141 2.25 11.44 -3.15
CA ARG A 141 2.07 11.87 -1.78
C ARG A 141 3.35 11.82 -0.96
N ILE A 142 3.49 12.76 -0.04
CA ILE A 142 4.56 12.80 0.94
C ILE A 142 4.10 12.03 2.17
N LEU A 143 4.97 11.17 2.69
CA LEU A 143 4.75 10.38 3.89
C LEU A 143 5.38 11.05 5.10
N ASP A 144 4.69 10.95 6.24
CA ASP A 144 5.27 11.28 7.53
C ASP A 144 5.92 10.03 8.12
N TRP A 145 7.24 9.92 7.93
CA TRP A 145 8.04 8.79 8.42
C TRP A 145 8.24 8.77 9.94
N GLU A 146 7.92 9.88 10.60
CA GLU A 146 8.05 9.97 12.07
C GLU A 146 6.89 9.28 12.79
N LYS A 147 5.76 9.09 12.09
CA LYS A 147 4.64 8.31 12.62
C LYS A 147 4.93 6.83 12.52
N MET A 148 4.74 6.13 13.63
CA MET A 148 4.93 4.67 13.70
C MET A 148 3.74 3.88 13.12
N THR A 149 3.18 4.38 12.03
CA THR A 149 2.16 3.68 11.25
C THR A 149 2.79 3.05 10.02
N PRO A 150 2.33 1.89 9.55
CA PRO A 150 2.81 1.30 8.32
C PRO A 150 2.64 2.27 7.15
N ASN A 151 3.73 2.54 6.45
CA ASN A 151 3.74 3.38 5.26
C ASN A 151 3.89 2.51 4.02
N PHE A 152 3.06 2.77 3.02
CA PHE A 152 3.08 2.05 1.76
C PHE A 152 3.51 2.98 0.62
N TYR A 153 4.41 2.52 -0.23
CA TYR A 153 4.84 3.27 -1.40
C TYR A 153 3.72 3.45 -2.42
N PHE A 154 2.84 2.44 -2.51
CA PHE A 154 1.72 2.42 -3.45
C PHE A 154 0.41 2.21 -2.69
N LEU A 155 -0.54 3.12 -2.90
CA LEU A 155 -1.89 3.00 -2.39
C LEU A 155 -2.89 3.03 -3.53
N PHE A 156 -3.95 2.25 -3.35
CA PHE A 156 -5.06 2.13 -4.28
C PHE A 156 -6.37 2.57 -3.61
N PRO A 157 -7.41 2.89 -4.37
CA PRO A 157 -8.74 2.99 -3.82
C PRO A 157 -9.20 1.66 -3.23
N GLU A 158 -10.07 1.72 -2.23
CA GLU A 158 -10.67 0.52 -1.67
C GLU A 158 -11.39 -0.29 -2.75
N GLY A 159 -11.20 -1.61 -2.75
CA GLY A 159 -11.77 -2.52 -3.73
C GLY A 159 -10.97 -2.70 -5.02
N ALA A 160 -9.99 -1.84 -5.32
CA ALA A 160 -9.19 -1.96 -6.55
C ALA A 160 -8.36 -3.26 -6.62
N LEU A 161 -7.92 -3.77 -5.47
CA LEU A 161 -7.15 -5.02 -5.36
C LEU A 161 -8.03 -6.21 -4.95
N LYS A 162 -9.34 -6.08 -5.05
CA LYS A 162 -10.29 -7.15 -4.76
C LYS A 162 -10.06 -8.31 -5.72
N GLY A 163 -9.97 -9.54 -5.18
CA GLY A 163 -9.71 -10.74 -5.97
C GLY A 163 -8.25 -11.17 -6.02
N PHE A 164 -7.32 -10.34 -5.54
CA PHE A 164 -5.93 -10.75 -5.32
C PHE A 164 -5.72 -11.29 -3.91
N PRO A 165 -4.77 -12.24 -3.70
CA PRO A 165 -4.41 -12.70 -2.37
C PRO A 165 -3.95 -11.54 -1.50
N ARG A 166 -4.40 -11.52 -0.25
CA ARG A 166 -4.04 -10.50 0.72
C ARG A 166 -3.55 -11.11 2.02
N THR A 167 -2.65 -10.40 2.67
CA THR A 167 -2.21 -10.66 4.03
C THR A 167 -2.34 -9.41 4.86
N SER A 168 -2.32 -9.54 6.15
CA SER A 168 -2.44 -8.41 7.06
C SER A 168 -1.25 -8.32 8.01
N MET A 169 -1.02 -7.11 8.50
CA MET A 169 -0.07 -6.84 9.56
C MET A 169 -0.71 -5.96 10.63
N THR A 170 -0.25 -6.13 11.84
CA THR A 170 -0.58 -5.25 12.97
C THR A 170 0.62 -5.05 13.86
N SER A 171 0.57 -4.01 14.65
CA SER A 171 1.49 -3.81 15.76
C SER A 171 0.73 -3.84 17.07
N MET A 172 1.31 -4.46 18.08
CA MET A 172 0.73 -4.61 19.40
C MET A 172 1.72 -4.16 20.48
N TYR A 173 1.17 -3.66 21.57
CA TYR A 173 1.89 -3.41 22.80
C TYR A 173 1.60 -4.56 23.75
N ILE A 174 2.67 -5.32 24.09
CA ILE A 174 2.61 -6.48 24.98
C ILE A 174 3.51 -6.23 26.18
#